data_d536b80f13d25cd509472e53c85509bd
#
_entry.id   d536b80f13d25cd509472e53c85509bd
#
_cell.length_a   1.000
_cell.length_b   1.000
_cell.length_c   1.000
_cell.angle_alpha   90.00
_cell.angle_beta   90.00
_cell.angle_gamma   90.00
#
_symmetry.space_group_name_H-M   'P 1'
#
loop_
_entity.id
_entity.type
_entity.pdbx_description
1 polymer ?
#
loop_
_entity_poly.entity_id
_entity_poly.type
_entity_poly.pdbx_seq_one_letter_code
_entity_poly.pdbx_strand_id
1 'polypeptide(L)'
;MAAGIPVAEADFLQDGREAFLNYDFELANELYEKYAKGLKKTPSPEGEEILEKYRRQLEIAENSLDNVQKIEVVDRLDVPADEFFRYVKLPASAGNLLDYNVSVLRNRGNQSDFAYSSESGDVMMWSESDDNGREHIMQTERLMDGSWEKPVRAGEILNDGGNARNPFLLSDGITLYYSSDGEGSMGGYDLFVATKDPVSGEFRQPLGVGFPFNSPFNEYMMAIDEDNGLGWWVTDRNQLDGKV
;
A
#
# COMPACT_ATOMS: atom_id res chain seq x y z
N MET A 1 19.12 -18.74 -27.42
CA MET A 1 20.14 -18.07 -26.55
C MET A 1 19.65 -16.64 -26.39
N ALA A 2 19.14 -16.30 -25.23
CA ALA A 2 18.78 -14.92 -24.90
C ALA A 2 20.09 -14.13 -24.83
N ALA A 3 20.23 -13.10 -25.66
CA ALA A 3 21.35 -12.17 -25.56
C ALA A 3 21.21 -11.43 -24.22
N GLY A 4 22.12 -11.70 -23.29
CA GLY A 4 22.15 -11.00 -22.00
C GLY A 4 22.35 -9.50 -22.24
N ILE A 5 21.69 -8.67 -21.44
CA ILE A 5 21.89 -7.24 -21.40
C ILE A 5 23.38 -6.97 -21.19
N PRO A 6 24.04 -6.10 -22.00
CA PRO A 6 25.43 -5.74 -21.76
C PRO A 6 25.61 -5.19 -20.34
N VAL A 7 26.62 -5.66 -19.62
CA VAL A 7 26.86 -5.34 -18.20
C VAL A 7 26.87 -3.83 -17.93
N ALA A 8 27.45 -3.02 -18.82
CA ALA A 8 27.48 -1.56 -18.69
C ALA A 8 26.10 -0.87 -18.86
N GLU A 9 25.13 -1.55 -19.47
CA GLU A 9 23.77 -1.01 -19.64
C GLU A 9 22.86 -1.44 -18.48
N ALA A 10 23.09 -2.62 -17.91
CA ALA A 10 22.43 -3.06 -16.68
C ALA A 10 22.76 -2.15 -15.49
N ASP A 11 23.99 -1.62 -15.43
CA ASP A 11 24.43 -0.70 -14.38
C ASP A 11 23.55 0.58 -14.35
N PHE A 12 23.21 1.19 -15.50
CA PHE A 12 22.38 2.39 -15.51
C PHE A 12 20.96 2.19 -14.96
N LEU A 13 20.37 1.03 -15.15
CA LEU A 13 19.05 0.74 -14.60
C LEU A 13 19.11 0.61 -13.07
N GLN A 14 20.12 -0.09 -12.58
CA GLN A 14 20.34 -0.28 -11.15
C GLN A 14 20.74 1.02 -10.46
N ASP A 15 21.69 1.77 -11.02
CA ASP A 15 22.13 3.07 -10.52
C ASP A 15 20.97 4.07 -10.50
N GLY A 16 20.10 4.05 -11.54
CA GLY A 16 18.90 4.86 -11.60
C GLY A 16 17.90 4.49 -10.51
N ARG A 17 17.74 3.19 -10.22
CA ARG A 17 16.89 2.73 -9.11
C ARG A 17 17.46 3.17 -7.76
N GLU A 18 18.78 3.11 -7.58
CA GLU A 18 19.44 3.58 -6.37
C GLU A 18 19.26 5.10 -6.18
N ALA A 19 19.43 5.89 -7.24
CA ALA A 19 19.16 7.33 -7.21
C ALA A 19 17.71 7.62 -6.81
N PHE A 20 16.74 6.89 -7.38
CA PHE A 20 15.33 7.02 -7.02
C PHE A 20 15.08 6.71 -5.53
N LEU A 21 15.64 5.63 -5.00
CA LEU A 21 15.53 5.27 -3.58
C LEU A 21 16.18 6.32 -2.65
N ASN A 22 17.13 7.07 -3.16
CA ASN A 22 17.77 8.19 -2.46
C ASN A 22 17.07 9.54 -2.69
N TYR A 23 15.88 9.55 -3.34
CA TYR A 23 15.12 10.75 -3.69
C TYR A 23 15.83 11.70 -4.67
N ASP A 24 16.86 11.24 -5.36
CA ASP A 24 17.52 11.97 -6.45
C ASP A 24 16.81 11.66 -7.78
N PHE A 25 15.63 12.24 -7.95
CA PHE A 25 14.74 11.96 -9.08
C PHE A 25 15.33 12.49 -10.40
N GLU A 26 16.09 13.58 -10.37
CA GLU A 26 16.76 14.13 -11.55
C GLU A 26 17.81 13.13 -12.07
N LEU A 27 18.67 12.64 -11.18
CA LEU A 27 19.68 11.62 -11.53
C LEU A 27 19.02 10.31 -11.98
N ALA A 28 17.96 9.88 -11.30
CA ALA A 28 17.22 8.68 -11.68
C ALA A 28 16.70 8.79 -13.12
N ASN A 29 16.09 9.92 -13.47
CA ASN A 29 15.60 10.17 -14.83
C ASN A 29 16.72 10.14 -15.86
N GLU A 30 17.84 10.80 -15.58
CA GLU A 30 19.01 10.79 -16.49
C GLU A 30 19.51 9.36 -16.76
N LEU A 31 19.59 8.54 -15.73
CA LEU A 31 20.08 7.16 -15.81
C LEU A 31 19.09 6.25 -16.55
N TYR A 32 17.80 6.41 -16.33
CA TYR A 32 16.76 5.70 -17.07
C TYR A 32 16.78 6.09 -18.57
N GLU A 33 17.06 7.35 -18.91
CA GLU A 33 17.23 7.78 -20.30
C GLU A 33 18.49 7.18 -20.95
N LYS A 34 19.58 7.03 -20.19
CA LYS A 34 20.79 6.35 -20.68
C LYS A 34 20.52 4.86 -20.96
N TYR A 35 19.81 4.19 -20.05
CA TYR A 35 19.39 2.81 -20.23
C TYR A 35 18.48 2.62 -21.44
N ALA A 36 17.49 3.49 -21.61
CA ALA A 36 16.59 3.48 -22.77
C ALA A 36 17.34 3.62 -24.12
N LYS A 37 18.41 4.42 -24.16
CA LYS A 37 19.26 4.54 -25.36
C LYS A 37 20.02 3.25 -25.66
N GLY A 38 20.40 2.50 -24.62
CA GLY A 38 21.00 1.18 -24.74
C GLY A 38 20.01 0.15 -25.31
N LEU A 39 18.78 0.12 -24.78
CA LEU A 39 17.73 -0.78 -25.27
C LEU A 39 17.41 -0.60 -26.77
N LYS A 40 17.55 0.61 -27.32
CA LYS A 40 17.38 0.85 -28.78
C LYS A 40 18.46 0.14 -29.61
N LYS A 41 19.62 -0.14 -29.03
CA LYS A 41 20.72 -0.85 -29.72
C LYS A 41 20.66 -2.36 -29.48
N THR A 42 20.27 -2.74 -28.26
CA THR A 42 20.16 -4.12 -27.81
C THR A 42 18.80 -4.32 -27.15
N PRO A 43 17.73 -4.62 -27.92
CA PRO A 43 16.39 -4.75 -27.39
C PRO A 43 16.28 -5.88 -26.36
N SER A 44 15.62 -5.61 -25.25
CA SER A 44 15.29 -6.57 -24.18
C SER A 44 13.85 -6.31 -23.72
N PRO A 45 12.89 -7.16 -24.08
CA PRO A 45 11.49 -7.00 -23.64
C PRO A 45 11.35 -6.89 -22.12
N GLU A 46 12.10 -7.72 -21.38
CA GLU A 46 12.13 -7.67 -19.91
C GLU A 46 12.70 -6.33 -19.40
N GLY A 47 13.78 -5.85 -20.02
CA GLY A 47 14.39 -4.57 -19.69
C GLY A 47 13.46 -3.39 -20.00
N GLU A 48 12.68 -3.47 -21.09
CA GLU A 48 11.69 -2.45 -21.46
C GLU A 48 10.56 -2.40 -20.43
N GLU A 49 10.04 -3.55 -19.98
CA GLU A 49 8.99 -3.65 -18.97
C GLU A 49 9.43 -3.07 -17.62
N ILE A 50 10.65 -3.41 -17.16
CA ILE A 50 11.19 -2.89 -15.91
C ILE A 50 11.41 -1.37 -16.00
N LEU A 51 11.96 -0.89 -17.13
CA LEU A 51 12.17 0.54 -17.35
C LEU A 51 10.85 1.31 -17.35
N GLU A 52 9.81 0.78 -18.00
CA GLU A 52 8.49 1.40 -18.02
C GLU A 52 7.89 1.49 -16.61
N LYS A 53 8.03 0.43 -15.80
CA LYS A 53 7.63 0.45 -14.39
C LYS A 53 8.36 1.55 -13.62
N TYR A 54 9.68 1.63 -13.74
CA TYR A 54 10.49 2.61 -12.99
C TYR A 54 10.22 4.05 -13.41
N ARG A 55 9.98 4.29 -14.68
CA ARG A 55 9.59 5.61 -15.18
C ARG A 55 8.22 6.04 -14.65
N ARG A 56 7.25 5.11 -14.61
CA ARG A 56 5.93 5.39 -14.03
C ARG A 56 6.06 5.73 -12.54
N GLN A 57 6.84 4.98 -11.79
CA GLN A 57 7.10 5.27 -10.37
C GLN A 57 7.74 6.65 -10.17
N LEU A 58 8.70 7.00 -11.02
CA LEU A 58 9.34 8.32 -10.99
C LEU A 58 8.34 9.44 -11.29
N GLU A 59 7.51 9.29 -12.31
CA GLU A 59 6.47 10.26 -12.65
C GLU A 59 5.48 10.48 -11.50
N ILE A 60 5.05 9.41 -10.83
CA ILE A 60 4.17 9.50 -9.67
C ILE A 60 4.86 10.26 -8.53
N ALA A 61 6.14 9.96 -8.26
CA ALA A 61 6.91 10.63 -7.22
C ALA A 61 7.08 12.13 -7.53
N GLU A 62 7.45 12.49 -8.75
CA GLU A 62 7.60 13.90 -9.19
C GLU A 62 6.28 14.66 -9.07
N ASN A 63 5.16 14.10 -9.54
CA ASN A 63 3.84 14.70 -9.40
C ASN A 63 3.41 14.89 -7.94
N SER A 64 3.86 14.01 -7.05
CA SER A 64 3.56 14.10 -5.62
C SER A 64 4.33 15.22 -4.91
N LEU A 65 5.45 15.70 -5.46
CA LEU A 65 6.21 16.81 -4.89
C LEU A 65 5.45 18.14 -4.90
N ASP A 66 4.54 18.33 -5.85
CA ASP A 66 3.76 19.57 -5.96
C ASP A 66 2.77 19.76 -4.80
N ASN A 67 2.43 18.68 -4.07
CA ASN A 67 1.41 18.65 -3.05
C ASN A 67 1.91 18.11 -1.69
N VAL A 68 3.18 18.29 -1.37
CA VAL A 68 3.76 17.80 -0.11
C VAL A 68 3.09 18.44 1.09
N GLN A 69 2.49 17.62 1.93
CA GLN A 69 1.87 18.05 3.18
C GLN A 69 2.92 18.21 4.28
N LYS A 70 2.75 19.24 5.12
CA LYS A 70 3.57 19.38 6.33
C LYS A 70 2.91 18.59 7.45
N ILE A 71 3.66 17.66 8.01
CA ILE A 71 3.24 16.86 9.17
C ILE A 71 4.23 17.07 10.32
N GLU A 72 3.79 16.77 11.53
CA GLU A 72 4.64 16.68 12.73
C GLU A 72 4.68 15.22 13.16
N VAL A 73 5.87 14.64 13.20
CA VAL A 73 6.09 13.29 13.75
C VAL A 73 6.30 13.43 15.25
N VAL A 74 5.31 13.02 16.04
CA VAL A 74 5.30 13.17 17.50
C VAL A 74 5.99 12.03 18.22
N ASP A 75 6.05 10.85 17.60
CA ASP A 75 6.72 9.66 18.14
C ASP A 75 7.15 8.71 17.02
N ARG A 76 8.11 7.83 17.30
CA ARG A 76 8.58 6.80 16.38
C ARG A 76 8.90 5.52 17.11
N LEU A 77 8.47 4.38 16.57
CA LEU A 77 8.76 3.05 17.08
C LEU A 77 9.36 2.21 15.94
N ASP A 78 10.43 1.48 16.22
CA ASP A 78 11.00 0.50 15.31
C ASP A 78 10.56 -0.89 15.77
N VAL A 79 9.67 -1.53 15.03
CA VAL A 79 9.00 -2.78 15.41
C VAL A 79 9.16 -3.87 14.35
N PRO A 80 8.96 -5.17 14.69
CA PRO A 80 8.92 -6.22 13.68
C PRO A 80 7.80 -5.99 12.68
N ALA A 81 8.10 -6.21 11.38
CA ALA A 81 7.17 -5.94 10.29
C ALA A 81 5.91 -6.83 10.32
N ASP A 82 5.98 -8.02 10.90
CA ASP A 82 4.87 -8.96 11.07
C ASP A 82 4.01 -8.72 12.33
N GLU A 83 4.43 -7.79 13.21
CA GLU A 83 3.76 -7.49 14.47
C GLU A 83 3.35 -6.02 14.65
N PHE A 84 3.60 -5.14 13.67
CA PHE A 84 3.41 -3.69 13.83
C PHE A 84 2.01 -3.32 14.32
N PHE A 85 0.98 -4.02 13.88
CA PHE A 85 -0.41 -3.73 14.24
C PHE A 85 -0.68 -3.83 15.76
N ARG A 86 0.13 -4.57 16.51
CA ARG A 86 0.03 -4.70 17.97
C ARG A 86 0.54 -3.46 18.71
N TYR A 87 1.32 -2.62 18.03
CA TYR A 87 1.87 -1.38 18.58
C TYR A 87 1.02 -0.16 18.25
N VAL A 88 0.13 -0.27 17.27
CA VAL A 88 -0.82 0.78 16.91
C VAL A 88 -1.90 0.87 17.97
N LYS A 89 -1.93 1.98 18.72
CA LYS A 89 -2.89 2.24 19.78
C LYS A 89 -3.94 3.22 19.29
N LEU A 90 -5.17 2.76 19.19
CA LEU A 90 -6.31 3.54 18.74
C LEU A 90 -7.32 3.71 19.87
N PRO A 91 -8.06 4.85 19.93
CA PRO A 91 -9.24 4.96 20.78
C PRO A 91 -10.35 4.03 20.25
N ALA A 92 -11.27 3.65 21.11
CA ALA A 92 -12.38 2.77 20.73
C ALA A 92 -13.22 3.33 19.55
N SER A 93 -13.36 4.67 19.48
CA SER A 93 -14.06 5.38 18.42
C SER A 93 -13.45 5.18 17.02
N ALA A 94 -12.15 4.92 16.93
CA ALA A 94 -11.48 4.62 15.66
C ALA A 94 -11.58 3.14 15.24
N GLY A 95 -12.28 2.32 16.01
CA GLY A 95 -12.33 0.87 15.81
C GLY A 95 -11.13 0.13 16.41
N ASN A 96 -10.94 -1.11 15.99
CA ASN A 96 -9.93 -2.00 16.58
C ASN A 96 -9.16 -2.76 15.51
N LEU A 97 -7.87 -2.97 15.75
CA LEU A 97 -7.05 -3.91 15.01
C LEU A 97 -7.02 -5.22 15.81
N LEU A 98 -7.59 -6.28 15.24
CA LEU A 98 -7.75 -7.57 15.89
C LEU A 98 -6.75 -8.56 15.30
N ASP A 99 -6.05 -9.29 16.15
CA ASP A 99 -5.27 -10.44 15.69
C ASP A 99 -6.18 -11.38 14.89
N TYR A 100 -5.74 -11.79 13.71
CA TYR A 100 -6.53 -12.56 12.77
C TYR A 100 -7.12 -13.84 13.37
N ASN A 101 -6.46 -14.46 14.34
CA ASN A 101 -6.92 -15.67 15.01
C ASN A 101 -8.18 -15.47 15.87
N VAL A 102 -8.71 -14.26 15.96
CA VAL A 102 -9.90 -13.93 16.75
C VAL A 102 -11.19 -14.24 15.96
N SER A 103 -11.75 -15.37 16.24
CA SER A 103 -13.15 -15.82 16.12
C SER A 103 -13.84 -15.95 14.76
N VAL A 104 -14.12 -14.92 14.00
CA VAL A 104 -14.98 -14.99 12.78
C VAL A 104 -14.21 -15.51 11.57
N LEU A 105 -12.91 -15.26 11.56
CA LEU A 105 -12.03 -15.54 10.43
C LEU A 105 -11.24 -16.84 10.58
N ARG A 106 -11.41 -17.52 11.70
CA ARG A 106 -10.75 -18.79 12.01
C ARG A 106 -11.02 -19.83 10.91
N ASN A 107 -9.99 -20.41 10.33
CA ASN A 107 -10.01 -21.43 9.26
C ASN A 107 -10.15 -20.90 7.81
N ARG A 108 -9.90 -19.63 7.55
CA ARG A 108 -9.69 -19.15 6.19
C ARG A 108 -8.18 -19.17 5.92
N GLY A 109 -7.73 -19.83 4.87
CA GLY A 109 -6.30 -19.91 4.53
C GLY A 109 -5.74 -18.57 4.03
N ASN A 110 -4.43 -18.40 3.99
CA ASN A 110 -3.70 -17.27 3.36
C ASN A 110 -4.22 -15.86 3.72
N GLN A 111 -3.89 -15.36 4.91
CA GLN A 111 -4.51 -14.18 5.49
C GLN A 111 -3.47 -13.17 5.95
N SER A 112 -3.91 -11.90 6.11
CA SER A 112 -3.12 -10.88 6.80
C SER A 112 -3.00 -11.18 8.31
N ASP A 113 -2.06 -10.51 8.94
CA ASP A 113 -1.77 -10.71 10.36
C ASP A 113 -2.88 -10.18 11.27
N PHE A 114 -3.70 -9.25 10.79
CA PHE A 114 -4.80 -8.63 11.53
C PHE A 114 -6.03 -8.35 10.66
N ALA A 115 -7.15 -8.09 11.34
CA ALA A 115 -8.38 -7.56 10.77
C ALA A 115 -8.74 -6.24 11.44
N TYR A 116 -9.26 -5.30 10.68
CA TYR A 116 -9.92 -4.10 11.19
C TYR A 116 -11.35 -4.45 11.58
N SER A 117 -11.80 -3.93 12.72
CA SER A 117 -13.21 -3.95 13.16
C SER A 117 -13.67 -2.54 13.47
N SER A 118 -14.84 -2.12 12.96
CA SER A 118 -15.45 -0.83 13.29
C SER A 118 -15.69 -0.67 14.80
N GLU A 119 -15.91 0.57 15.26
CA GLU A 119 -16.25 0.88 16.66
C GLU A 119 -17.42 0.06 17.17
N SER A 120 -18.51 -0.01 16.41
CA SER A 120 -19.71 -0.81 16.74
C SER A 120 -19.47 -2.33 16.70
N GLY A 121 -18.39 -2.77 16.07
CA GLY A 121 -18.11 -4.18 15.82
C GLY A 121 -19.02 -4.82 14.77
N ASP A 122 -19.69 -4.01 13.95
CA ASP A 122 -20.62 -4.49 12.93
C ASP A 122 -19.98 -4.66 11.54
N VAL A 123 -18.83 -4.04 11.31
CA VAL A 123 -18.04 -4.19 10.07
C VAL A 123 -16.68 -4.76 10.39
N MET A 124 -16.26 -5.76 9.63
CA MET A 124 -14.88 -6.27 9.66
C MET A 124 -14.29 -6.25 8.26
N MET A 125 -13.02 -5.83 8.18
CA MET A 125 -12.24 -5.82 6.95
C MET A 125 -10.86 -6.43 7.19
N TRP A 126 -10.34 -7.17 6.19
CA TRP A 126 -9.02 -7.81 6.26
C TRP A 126 -8.45 -8.02 4.88
N SER A 127 -7.22 -8.50 4.79
CA SER A 127 -6.60 -8.95 3.54
C SER A 127 -6.65 -10.47 3.44
N GLU A 128 -6.93 -10.99 2.27
CA GLU A 128 -6.94 -12.43 1.99
C GLU A 128 -6.30 -12.69 0.63
N SER A 129 -5.39 -13.65 0.54
CA SER A 129 -4.77 -14.05 -0.72
C SER A 129 -5.67 -15.02 -1.47
N ASP A 130 -5.80 -14.83 -2.77
CA ASP A 130 -6.45 -15.79 -3.67
C ASP A 130 -5.52 -16.98 -4.00
N ASP A 131 -6.01 -17.91 -4.81
CA ASP A 131 -5.28 -19.11 -5.22
C ASP A 131 -3.99 -18.81 -6.02
N ASN A 132 -3.86 -17.61 -6.57
CA ASN A 132 -2.68 -17.13 -7.27
C ASN A 132 -1.71 -16.36 -6.37
N GLY A 133 -2.04 -16.22 -5.08
CA GLY A 133 -1.27 -15.46 -4.11
C GLY A 133 -1.49 -13.94 -4.18
N ARG A 134 -2.47 -13.45 -4.94
CA ARG A 134 -2.83 -12.04 -4.99
C ARG A 134 -3.71 -11.68 -3.80
N GLU A 135 -3.35 -10.61 -3.11
CA GLU A 135 -4.06 -10.13 -1.92
C GLU A 135 -5.21 -9.19 -2.29
N HIS A 136 -6.34 -9.41 -1.62
CA HIS A 136 -7.57 -8.64 -1.80
C HIS A 136 -8.12 -8.17 -0.47
N ILE A 137 -8.69 -6.97 -0.44
CA ILE A 137 -9.45 -6.49 0.72
C ILE A 137 -10.82 -7.17 0.72
N MET A 138 -11.09 -7.86 1.81
CA MET A 138 -12.35 -8.52 2.10
C MET A 138 -13.12 -7.75 3.17
N GLN A 139 -14.45 -7.87 3.15
CA GLN A 139 -15.31 -7.32 4.18
C GLN A 139 -16.44 -8.27 4.53
N THR A 140 -16.98 -8.11 5.73
CA THR A 140 -18.22 -8.73 6.20
C THR A 140 -18.94 -7.78 7.15
N GLU A 141 -20.26 -7.88 7.20
CA GLU A 141 -21.10 -7.09 8.07
C GLU A 141 -21.90 -7.99 9.00
N ARG A 142 -22.20 -7.49 10.21
CA ARG A 142 -22.95 -8.20 11.22
C ARG A 142 -24.44 -7.94 11.04
N LEU A 143 -25.21 -8.99 10.96
CA LEU A 143 -26.67 -8.94 10.85
C LEU A 143 -27.34 -8.66 12.20
N MET A 144 -28.61 -8.22 12.16
CA MET A 144 -29.40 -7.90 13.36
C MET A 144 -29.57 -9.09 14.31
N ASP A 145 -29.51 -10.33 13.81
CA ASP A 145 -29.56 -11.54 14.63
C ASP A 145 -28.23 -11.91 15.29
N GLY A 146 -27.17 -11.08 15.01
CA GLY A 146 -25.82 -11.28 15.52
C GLY A 146 -24.95 -12.21 14.70
N SER A 147 -25.49 -12.83 13.64
CA SER A 147 -24.68 -13.58 12.67
C SER A 147 -23.89 -12.65 11.74
N TRP A 148 -22.91 -13.20 11.04
CA TRP A 148 -22.12 -12.46 10.05
C TRP A 148 -22.55 -12.82 8.63
N GLU A 149 -22.59 -11.84 7.77
CA GLU A 149 -22.77 -12.06 6.34
C GLU A 149 -21.62 -12.91 5.76
N LYS A 150 -21.87 -13.51 4.60
CA LYS A 150 -20.81 -14.17 3.87
C LYS A 150 -19.79 -13.13 3.40
N PRO A 151 -18.50 -13.28 3.74
CA PRO A 151 -17.47 -12.36 3.29
C PRO A 151 -17.42 -12.19 1.77
N VAL A 152 -17.22 -10.95 1.37
CA VAL A 152 -17.11 -10.55 -0.04
C VAL A 152 -15.89 -9.63 -0.22
N ARG A 153 -15.43 -9.44 -1.44
CA ARG A 153 -14.46 -8.38 -1.74
C ARG A 153 -15.09 -7.03 -1.45
N ALA A 154 -14.34 -6.16 -0.79
CA ALA A 154 -14.83 -4.85 -0.36
C ALA A 154 -15.18 -3.91 -1.55
N GLY A 155 -14.58 -4.15 -2.70
CA GLY A 155 -14.85 -3.46 -3.95
C GLY A 155 -13.88 -3.91 -5.02
N GLU A 156 -14.34 -4.11 -6.24
CA GLU A 156 -13.44 -4.54 -7.33
C GLU A 156 -12.38 -3.47 -7.61
N ILE A 157 -12.73 -2.20 -7.55
CA ILE A 157 -11.81 -1.09 -7.84
C ILE A 157 -10.68 -0.96 -6.82
N LEU A 158 -10.88 -1.41 -5.57
CA LEU A 158 -9.83 -1.44 -4.54
C LEU A 158 -8.81 -2.56 -4.81
N ASN A 159 -9.27 -3.60 -5.52
CA ASN A 159 -8.55 -4.84 -5.74
C ASN A 159 -8.04 -4.95 -7.18
N ASP A 160 -8.12 -3.87 -7.96
CA ASP A 160 -7.63 -3.81 -9.33
C ASP A 160 -6.15 -3.42 -9.38
N GLY A 161 -5.42 -4.03 -10.30
CA GLY A 161 -4.06 -3.64 -10.66
C GLY A 161 -2.92 -4.10 -9.75
N GLY A 162 -3.15 -4.70 -8.56
CA GLY A 162 -2.09 -5.13 -7.65
C GLY A 162 -2.60 -5.89 -6.43
N ASN A 163 -1.72 -6.10 -5.45
CA ASN A 163 -2.10 -6.53 -4.12
C ASN A 163 -2.73 -5.37 -3.36
N ALA A 164 -3.76 -5.63 -2.59
CA ALA A 164 -4.41 -4.64 -1.71
C ALA A 164 -4.51 -5.21 -0.30
N ARG A 165 -3.99 -4.48 0.70
CA ARG A 165 -3.86 -4.98 2.07
C ARG A 165 -4.03 -3.91 3.14
N ASN A 166 -4.17 -4.37 4.38
CA ASN A 166 -4.18 -3.55 5.60
C ASN A 166 -5.25 -2.44 5.60
N PRO A 167 -6.53 -2.78 5.39
CA PRO A 167 -7.60 -1.81 5.35
C PRO A 167 -7.84 -1.16 6.71
N PHE A 168 -8.11 0.15 6.70
CA PHE A 168 -8.55 0.94 7.84
C PHE A 168 -9.68 1.88 7.42
N LEU A 169 -10.89 1.61 7.90
CA LEU A 169 -12.08 2.40 7.62
C LEU A 169 -12.25 3.48 8.71
N LEU A 170 -12.42 4.74 8.31
CA LEU A 170 -12.70 5.81 9.26
C LEU A 170 -14.06 5.63 9.95
N SER A 171 -14.27 6.37 11.03
CA SER A 171 -15.53 6.38 11.81
C SER A 171 -16.75 6.80 10.99
N ASP A 172 -16.53 7.55 9.88
CA ASP A 172 -17.57 7.94 8.94
C ASP A 172 -18.18 6.75 8.15
N GLY A 173 -17.54 5.57 8.19
CA GLY A 173 -17.95 4.38 7.45
C GLY A 173 -17.82 4.50 5.92
N ILE A 174 -17.19 5.56 5.42
CA ILE A 174 -17.12 5.95 4.00
C ILE A 174 -15.68 5.98 3.51
N THR A 175 -14.76 6.52 4.32
CA THR A 175 -13.37 6.75 3.95
C THR A 175 -12.51 5.58 4.37
N LEU A 176 -11.90 4.91 3.40
CA LEU A 176 -11.02 3.74 3.58
C LEU A 176 -9.60 4.09 3.22
N TYR A 177 -8.67 3.87 4.14
CA TYR A 177 -7.24 3.79 3.87
C TYR A 177 -6.81 2.34 3.72
N TYR A 178 -5.88 2.09 2.80
CA TYR A 178 -5.30 0.76 2.59
C TYR A 178 -3.96 0.88 1.88
N SER A 179 -3.18 -0.18 1.82
CA SER A 179 -1.94 -0.22 1.06
C SER A 179 -2.06 -1.09 -0.19
N SER A 180 -1.38 -0.69 -1.27
CA SER A 180 -1.34 -1.43 -2.53
C SER A 180 0.00 -1.24 -3.24
N ASP A 181 0.45 -2.29 -3.95
CA ASP A 181 1.60 -2.26 -4.86
C ASP A 181 1.17 -2.15 -6.34
N GLY A 182 -0.10 -1.83 -6.55
CA GLY A 182 -0.72 -1.74 -7.86
C GLY A 182 -0.35 -0.47 -8.65
N GLU A 183 -1.11 -0.24 -9.69
CA GLU A 183 -0.96 0.94 -10.53
C GLU A 183 -1.20 2.21 -9.69
N GLY A 184 -0.28 3.17 -9.78
CA GLY A 184 -0.30 4.39 -8.95
C GLY A 184 0.62 4.34 -7.74
N SER A 185 1.30 3.21 -7.47
CA SER A 185 2.36 3.14 -6.45
C SER A 185 3.67 3.71 -6.96
N MET A 186 4.29 4.60 -6.17
CA MET A 186 5.63 5.13 -6.47
C MET A 186 6.74 4.21 -5.94
N GLY A 187 6.45 3.41 -4.93
CA GLY A 187 7.40 2.50 -4.29
C GLY A 187 7.08 1.03 -4.51
N GLY A 188 7.05 0.29 -3.41
CA GLY A 188 6.47 -1.03 -3.31
C GLY A 188 4.98 -0.91 -2.96
N TYR A 189 4.62 -1.20 -1.71
CA TYR A 189 3.29 -0.85 -1.19
C TYR A 189 3.22 0.63 -0.87
N ASP A 190 2.22 1.30 -1.39
CA ASP A 190 1.89 2.70 -1.10
C ASP A 190 0.51 2.79 -0.43
N LEU A 191 0.29 3.87 0.31
CA LEU A 191 -1.01 4.18 0.92
C LEU A 191 -1.95 4.81 -0.10
N PHE A 192 -3.17 4.31 -0.12
CA PHE A 192 -4.26 4.83 -0.90
C PHE A 192 -5.45 5.19 -0.01
N VAL A 193 -6.22 6.17 -0.45
CA VAL A 193 -7.50 6.52 0.14
C VAL A 193 -8.60 6.37 -0.90
N ALA A 194 -9.68 5.70 -0.52
CA ALA A 194 -10.88 5.55 -1.33
C ALA A 194 -12.10 6.00 -0.53
N THR A 195 -13.11 6.55 -1.21
CA THR A 195 -14.36 6.96 -0.57
C THR A 195 -15.54 6.25 -1.21
N LYS A 196 -16.51 5.81 -0.41
CA LYS A 196 -17.76 5.25 -0.91
C LYS A 196 -18.63 6.34 -1.53
N ASP A 197 -19.24 6.03 -2.65
CA ASP A 197 -20.31 6.85 -3.20
C ASP A 197 -21.56 6.73 -2.30
N PRO A 198 -22.15 7.84 -1.84
CA PRO A 198 -23.27 7.81 -0.90
C PRO A 198 -24.57 7.25 -1.49
N VAL A 199 -24.65 7.11 -2.82
CA VAL A 199 -25.84 6.60 -3.51
C VAL A 199 -25.72 5.12 -3.82
N SER A 200 -24.59 4.70 -4.41
CA SER A 200 -24.36 3.30 -4.77
C SER A 200 -23.77 2.47 -3.62
N GLY A 201 -23.08 3.10 -2.66
CA GLY A 201 -22.30 2.42 -1.63
C GLY A 201 -21.00 1.82 -2.12
N GLU A 202 -20.68 1.96 -3.41
CA GLU A 202 -19.45 1.44 -4.01
C GLU A 202 -18.28 2.42 -3.82
N PHE A 203 -17.06 1.90 -3.71
CA PHE A 203 -15.89 2.74 -3.64
C PHE A 203 -15.60 3.41 -4.99
N ARG A 204 -15.25 4.70 -4.92
CA ARG A 204 -14.76 5.48 -6.06
C ARG A 204 -13.28 5.15 -6.31
N GLN A 205 -12.75 5.62 -7.46
CA GLN A 205 -11.35 5.48 -7.82
C GLN A 205 -10.43 5.90 -6.65
N PRO A 206 -9.57 5.00 -6.17
CA PRO A 206 -8.61 5.32 -5.11
C PRO A 206 -7.59 6.38 -5.56
N LEU A 207 -7.14 7.16 -4.60
CA LEU A 207 -6.09 8.15 -4.80
C LEU A 207 -4.90 7.82 -3.90
N GLY A 208 -3.69 7.87 -4.44
CA GLY A 208 -2.46 7.76 -3.63
C GLY A 208 -2.39 8.92 -2.64
N VAL A 209 -2.00 8.63 -1.40
CA VAL A 209 -1.90 9.65 -0.34
C VAL A 209 -0.77 10.64 -0.63
N GLY A 210 0.29 10.20 -1.32
CA GLY A 210 1.41 11.04 -1.72
C GLY A 210 2.38 11.39 -0.60
N PHE A 211 3.35 12.30 -0.90
CA PHE A 211 4.33 12.74 0.07
C PHE A 211 3.70 13.56 1.21
N PRO A 212 4.18 13.40 2.45
CA PRO A 212 5.33 12.60 2.89
C PRO A 212 4.97 11.17 3.27
N PHE A 213 3.71 10.76 3.16
CA PHE A 213 3.26 9.45 3.62
C PHE A 213 3.77 8.34 2.71
N ASN A 214 3.57 8.45 1.39
CA ASN A 214 4.13 7.52 0.43
C ASN A 214 5.60 7.85 0.11
N SER A 215 6.35 6.87 -0.36
CA SER A 215 7.77 7.00 -0.67
C SER A 215 8.24 5.95 -1.69
N PRO A 216 9.51 6.01 -2.13
CA PRO A 216 10.13 4.95 -2.92
C PRO A 216 10.18 3.57 -2.23
N PHE A 217 9.85 3.46 -0.95
CA PHE A 217 9.88 2.25 -0.11
C PHE A 217 8.49 1.61 0.02
N ASN A 218 8.22 0.93 1.13
CA ASN A 218 6.89 0.39 1.40
C ASN A 218 6.23 1.15 2.54
N GLU A 219 4.96 1.45 2.34
CA GLU A 219 4.05 1.93 3.36
C GLU A 219 2.93 0.91 3.55
N TYR A 220 2.86 0.36 4.76
CA TYR A 220 2.02 -0.80 5.02
C TYR A 220 0.65 -0.46 5.58
N MET A 221 0.53 0.64 6.32
CA MET A 221 -0.73 0.98 6.99
C MET A 221 -0.79 2.46 7.34
N MET A 222 -2.01 3.01 7.29
CA MET A 222 -2.39 4.26 7.92
C MET A 222 -3.64 4.04 8.76
N ALA A 223 -3.60 4.46 10.03
CA ALA A 223 -4.75 4.44 10.94
C ALA A 223 -4.89 5.82 11.59
N ILE A 224 -6.10 6.33 11.67
CA ILE A 224 -6.39 7.71 12.09
C ILE A 224 -7.20 7.68 13.39
N ASP A 225 -6.70 8.44 14.37
CA ASP A 225 -7.42 8.83 15.57
C ASP A 225 -8.02 10.22 15.35
N GLU A 226 -9.27 10.25 14.87
CA GLU A 226 -9.95 11.49 14.50
C GLU A 226 -10.21 12.36 15.73
N ASP A 227 -10.44 11.76 16.91
CA ASP A 227 -10.73 12.46 18.15
C ASP A 227 -9.56 13.31 18.62
N ASN A 228 -8.34 12.81 18.46
CA ASN A 228 -7.13 13.50 18.92
C ASN A 228 -6.35 14.17 17.77
N GLY A 229 -6.79 14.02 16.53
CA GLY A 229 -6.10 14.52 15.34
C GLY A 229 -4.71 13.90 15.14
N LEU A 230 -4.56 12.64 15.51
CA LEU A 230 -3.35 11.86 15.39
C LEU A 230 -3.51 10.75 14.35
N GLY A 231 -2.40 10.22 13.86
CA GLY A 231 -2.41 9.08 12.97
C GLY A 231 -1.19 8.20 13.19
N TRP A 232 -1.38 6.91 12.99
CA TRP A 232 -0.32 5.92 12.87
C TRP A 232 -0.03 5.69 11.41
N TRP A 233 1.24 5.69 11.08
CA TRP A 233 1.73 5.47 9.74
C TRP A 233 2.91 4.49 9.79
N VAL A 234 2.81 3.42 9.04
CA VAL A 234 3.76 2.29 9.10
C VAL A 234 4.53 2.21 7.79
N THR A 235 5.85 2.26 7.87
CA THR A 235 6.76 2.27 6.72
C THR A 235 8.06 1.53 7.05
N ASP A 236 8.68 0.90 6.04
CA ASP A 236 10.04 0.34 6.16
C ASP A 236 11.13 1.32 5.69
N ARG A 237 10.77 2.56 5.45
CA ARG A 237 11.69 3.64 5.05
C ARG A 237 12.81 3.80 6.06
N ASN A 238 14.04 3.66 5.60
CA ASN A 238 15.26 3.75 6.44
C ASN A 238 15.31 2.72 7.57
N GLN A 239 14.68 1.57 7.40
CA GLN A 239 14.70 0.49 8.36
C GLN A 239 15.67 -0.62 7.97
N LEU A 240 16.00 -1.47 8.95
CA LEU A 240 16.67 -2.74 8.72
C LEU A 240 15.66 -3.76 8.21
N ASP A 241 16.15 -4.76 7.48
CA ASP A 241 15.31 -5.86 6.98
C ASP A 241 14.44 -6.46 8.10
N GLY A 242 13.15 -6.60 7.84
CA GLY A 242 12.18 -7.13 8.79
C GLY A 242 11.72 -6.15 9.87
N LYS A 243 12.03 -4.87 9.73
CA LYS A 243 11.54 -3.78 10.59
C LYS A 243 10.70 -2.78 9.80
N VAL A 244 9.79 -2.14 10.52
CA VAL A 244 8.96 -1.01 10.08
C VAL A 244 8.87 0.05 11.17
#